data_9b407da5039ae7c81aee414e340159f0
#
_entry.id   9b407da5039ae7c81aee414e340159f0
#
_cell.length_a   1.000
_cell.length_b   1.000
_cell.length_c   1.000
_cell.angle_alpha   90.00
_cell.angle_beta   90.00
_cell.angle_gamma   90.00
#
_symmetry.space_group_name_H-M   'P 1'
#
loop_
_entity.id
_entity.type
_entity.pdbx_description
1 polymer ?
#
loop_
_entity_poly.entity_id
_entity_poly.type
_entity_poly.pdbx_seq_one_letter_code
_entity_poly.pdbx_strand_id
1 'polypeptide(L)' 'MLEIRRTAIGLDEKELLELERVITDADEKEALRFLKKIIYDKVTKSQRHCEVYYARD' A
#
# COMPACT_ATOMS: atom_id res chain seq x y z
N MET A 1 -12.97 -7.42 -0.28
CA MET A 1 -12.73 -6.95 1.08
C MET A 1 -11.42 -7.50 1.61
N LEU A 2 -10.69 -6.69 2.35
CA LEU A 2 -9.41 -7.13 2.88
C LEU A 2 -9.57 -8.06 4.07
N GLU A 3 -8.64 -9.00 4.17
CA GLU A 3 -8.59 -9.84 5.35
C GLU A 3 -7.91 -9.09 6.48
N ILE A 4 -8.42 -9.25 7.66
CA ILE A 4 -7.85 -8.57 8.83
C ILE A 4 -6.78 -9.45 9.44
N ARG A 5 -5.58 -9.32 8.93
CA ARG A 5 -4.44 -10.09 9.39
C ARG A 5 -3.17 -9.31 9.09
N ARG A 6 -2.08 -9.78 9.65
CA ARG A 6 -0.79 -9.13 9.41
C ARG A 6 -0.46 -9.25 7.92
N THR A 7 -0.13 -8.13 7.33
CA THR A 7 0.19 -8.07 5.91
C THR A 7 1.37 -7.13 5.71
N ALA A 8 2.30 -7.55 4.88
CA ALA A 8 3.47 -6.73 4.57
C ALA A 8 3.40 -6.27 3.12
N ILE A 9 3.77 -5.02 2.90
CA ILE A 9 3.84 -4.48 1.54
C ILE A 9 5.15 -3.70 1.41
N GLY A 10 5.59 -3.54 0.16
CA GLY A 10 6.79 -2.77 -0.11
C GLY A 10 6.46 -1.51 -0.85
N LEU A 11 7.14 -0.42 -0.52
CA LEU A 11 6.99 0.84 -1.20
C LEU A 11 8.32 1.19 -1.85
N ASP A 12 8.27 1.60 -3.12
CA ASP A 12 9.49 2.02 -3.78
C ASP A 12 9.79 3.48 -3.46
N GLU A 13 10.87 4.00 -4.03
CA GLU A 13 11.33 5.34 -3.70
C GLU A 13 10.30 6.40 -4.07
N LYS A 14 9.66 6.24 -5.22
CA LYS A 14 8.67 7.22 -5.65
C LYS A 14 7.48 7.23 -4.71
N GLU A 15 7.05 6.07 -4.28
CA GLU A 15 5.92 5.97 -3.38
C GLU A 15 6.26 6.55 -2.01
N LEU A 16 7.47 6.34 -1.56
CA LEU A 16 7.90 6.91 -0.29
C LEU A 16 7.97 8.43 -0.36
N LEU A 17 8.44 8.96 -1.49
CA LEU A 17 8.48 10.41 -1.66
C LEU A 17 7.08 10.99 -1.66
N GLU A 18 6.15 10.32 -2.30
CA GLU A 18 4.78 10.79 -2.33
C GLU A 18 4.15 10.74 -0.95
N LEU A 19 4.41 9.68 -0.23
CA LEU A 19 3.92 9.55 1.14
C LEU A 19 4.45 10.69 2.00
N GLU A 20 5.73 10.95 1.88
CA GLU A 20 6.35 12.01 2.66
C GLU A 20 5.72 13.36 2.33
N ARG A 21 5.49 13.61 1.06
CA ARG A 21 4.90 14.87 0.63
C ARG A 21 3.48 15.03 1.15
N VAL A 22 2.70 13.96 1.07
CA VAL A 22 1.31 13.98 1.53
C VAL A 22 1.24 14.30 3.03
N ILE A 23 2.12 13.68 3.80
CA ILE A 23 2.15 13.90 5.24
C ILE A 23 2.59 15.31 5.55
N THR A 24 3.61 15.78 4.83
CA THR A 24 4.15 17.13 5.07
C THR A 24 3.11 18.19 4.75
N ASP A 25 2.37 18.00 3.65
CA ASP A 25 1.36 18.97 3.24
C ASP A 25 0.09 18.86 4.07
N ALA A 26 -0.08 17.75 4.76
CA ALA A 26 -1.28 17.49 5.55
C ALA A 26 -2.54 17.62 4.69
N ASP A 27 -2.45 17.14 3.46
CA ASP A 27 -3.55 17.21 2.50
C ASP A 27 -4.42 15.98 2.62
N GLU A 28 -5.57 16.14 3.23
CA GLU A 28 -6.45 15.00 3.51
C GLU A 28 -6.94 14.31 2.25
N LYS A 29 -7.23 15.10 1.22
CA LYS A 29 -7.71 14.51 -0.03
C LYS A 29 -6.64 13.68 -0.71
N GLU A 30 -5.43 14.22 -0.75
CA GLU A 30 -4.32 13.48 -1.34
C GLU A 30 -3.97 12.24 -0.52
N ALA A 31 -4.08 12.37 0.79
CA ALA A 31 -3.80 11.24 1.66
C ALA A 31 -4.79 10.11 1.39
N LEU A 32 -6.06 10.43 1.27
CA LEU A 32 -7.06 9.43 0.99
C LEU A 32 -6.84 8.80 -0.38
N ARG A 33 -6.49 9.60 -1.35
CA ARG A 33 -6.20 9.10 -2.69
C ARG A 33 -5.01 8.14 -2.66
N PHE A 34 -3.97 8.51 -1.94
CA PHE A 34 -2.79 7.67 -1.81
C PHE A 34 -3.14 6.33 -1.19
N LEU A 35 -3.92 6.36 -0.13
CA LEU A 35 -4.33 5.14 0.54
C LEU A 35 -5.13 4.22 -0.39
N LYS A 36 -6.08 4.80 -1.10
CA LYS A 36 -6.91 4.01 -2.00
C LYS A 36 -6.12 3.47 -3.18
N LYS A 37 -5.28 4.30 -3.74
CA LYS A 37 -4.61 3.95 -4.99
C LYS A 37 -3.41 3.05 -4.76
N ILE A 38 -2.64 3.33 -3.74
CA ILE A 38 -1.38 2.64 -3.56
C ILE A 38 -1.43 1.63 -2.43
N ILE A 39 -1.78 2.08 -1.25
CA ILE A 39 -1.74 1.19 -0.09
C ILE A 39 -2.79 0.08 -0.21
N TYR A 40 -4.02 0.46 -0.46
CA TYR A 40 -5.08 -0.53 -0.56
C TYR A 40 -4.81 -1.52 -1.69
N ASP A 41 -4.36 -1.00 -2.82
CA ASP A 41 -4.06 -1.84 -3.97
C ASP A 41 -2.94 -2.83 -3.66
N LYS A 42 -1.88 -2.37 -3.03
CA LYS A 42 -0.77 -3.25 -2.69
C LYS A 42 -1.16 -4.30 -1.68
N VAL A 43 -1.96 -3.92 -0.70
CA VAL A 43 -2.42 -4.89 0.29
C VAL A 43 -3.29 -5.95 -0.36
N THR A 44 -4.20 -5.52 -1.22
CA THR A 44 -5.06 -6.45 -1.93
C THR A 44 -4.25 -7.42 -2.76
N LYS A 45 -3.30 -6.92 -3.50
CA LYS A 45 -2.46 -7.77 -4.34
C LYS A 45 -1.60 -8.70 -3.50
N SER A 46 -1.10 -8.21 -2.39
CA SER A 46 -0.28 -9.01 -1.52
C SER A 46 -1.07 -10.19 -0.97
N GLN A 47 -2.31 -9.94 -0.58
CA GLN A 47 -3.13 -11.02 -0.04
C GLN A 47 -3.50 -12.03 -1.11
N ARG A 48 -3.72 -11.57 -2.32
CA ARG A 48 -4.00 -12.47 -3.42
C ARG A 48 -2.78 -13.31 -3.77
N HIS A 49 -1.62 -12.68 -3.81
CA HIS A 49 -0.40 -13.36 -4.18
C HIS A 49 0.05 -14.37 -3.15
N CYS A 50 -0.33 -14.19 -1.93
CA CYS A 50 0.01 -15.15 -0.90
C CYS A 50 -0.41 -16.54 -1.26
N GLU A 51 -1.45 -16.65 -2.02
CA GLU A 51 -1.92 -17.96 -2.44
C GLU A 51 -1.04 -18.58 -3.49
N VAL A 52 -0.46 -17.73 -4.29
CA VAL A 52 0.28 -18.19 -5.43
C VAL A 52 1.68 -18.55 -5.08
N TYR A 53 2.24 -17.80 -4.27
CA TYR A 53 3.58 -18.04 -4.03
C TYR A 53 4.17 -17.58 -2.75
N TYR A 54 4.13 -17.85 -2.60
CA TYR A 54 4.71 -17.76 -1.97
C TYR A 54 5.63 -18.01 -1.86
N ALA A 55 5.56 -18.19 -2.32
CA ALA A 55 6.41 -18.51 -2.37
C ALA A 55 7.51 -17.89 -2.82
N ARG A 56 7.94 -17.32 -3.01
CA ARG A 56 8.92 -16.71 -3.43
C ARG A 56 9.45 -15.95 -2.65
N ASP A 57 9.17 -15.81 -2.35
CA ASP A 57 9.62 -15.29 -1.69
C ASP A 57 9.71 -15.26 -0.95
#